data_39e727b555c6b442be777a89317acbbf
#
_entry.id   39e727b555c6b442be777a89317acbbf
#
_cell.length_a   1.000
_cell.length_b   1.000
_cell.length_c   1.000
_cell.angle_alpha   90.00
_cell.angle_beta   90.00
_cell.angle_gamma   90.00
#
_symmetry.space_group_name_H-M   'P 1'
#
loop_
_entity.id
_entity.type
_entity.pdbx_description
1 polymer ?
#
loop_
_entity_poly.entity_id
_entity_poly.type
_entity_poly.pdbx_seq_one_letter_code
_entity_poly.pdbx_strand_id
1 'polypeptide(L)'
;NTLVDRFWAELADSLARLEELYEDESFQQRHLAALVVSKIYFYLGEFDEALSFALGAESLFDVDQRNEYVETLVSKAIDQYVVQRNTPGSPEINANITSIINKMITRCIEDRQYHQVLGIALEAQRLDVIEHVFSTTQDKTLLTYVLEMAMGVVNAVEVRRQVLQLLVKLFLSLDEPDYFSTAQCYVYLNEPQPTSELLRTLLQRSDKDDRAVLVAYQTAFDLVESATQDFLHHVRSELEKMKFDQEAPKQQVISILSGTETIRLYRDFLHDANNADLMIL
;
A
#
# COMPACT_ATOMS: atom_id res chain seq x y z
N ASN A 1 38.96 8.65 4.13
CA ASN A 1 37.53 8.61 4.35
C ASN A 1 37.15 9.12 5.76
N THR A 2 37.79 8.65 6.84
CA THR A 2 37.52 9.10 8.23
C THR A 2 37.97 10.55 8.52
N LEU A 3 38.84 11.12 7.71
CA LEU A 3 39.30 12.51 7.87
C LEU A 3 38.33 13.49 7.19
N VAL A 4 37.56 13.08 6.21
CA VAL A 4 36.60 13.94 5.50
C VAL A 4 35.58 14.51 6.47
N ASP A 5 35.07 13.70 7.39
CA ASP A 5 34.05 14.10 8.37
C ASP A 5 34.51 15.21 9.31
N ARG A 6 35.84 15.41 9.44
CA ARG A 6 36.46 16.46 10.29
C ARG A 6 36.98 17.66 9.50
N PHE A 7 37.44 17.44 8.26
CA PHE A 7 38.18 18.42 7.46
C PHE A 7 37.48 18.73 6.12
N TRP A 8 36.17 18.50 6.03
CA TRP A 8 35.42 18.71 4.82
C TRP A 8 35.51 20.14 4.27
N ALA A 9 35.54 21.16 5.16
CA ALA A 9 35.63 22.56 4.76
C ALA A 9 36.98 22.89 4.06
N GLU A 10 38.08 22.30 4.53
CA GLU A 10 39.40 22.48 3.90
C GLU A 10 39.50 21.70 2.59
N LEU A 11 38.81 20.56 2.49
CA LEU A 11 38.77 19.75 1.28
C LEU A 11 37.83 20.34 0.21
N ALA A 12 36.85 21.16 0.60
CA ALA A 12 35.92 21.83 -0.31
C ALA A 12 36.66 22.74 -1.32
N ASP A 13 37.76 23.37 -0.93
CA ASP A 13 38.61 24.18 -1.82
C ASP A 13 39.25 23.33 -2.94
N SER A 14 39.35 22.02 -2.76
CA SER A 14 39.92 21.07 -3.71
C SER A 14 38.85 20.25 -4.48
N LEU A 15 37.58 20.61 -4.34
CA LEU A 15 36.43 19.85 -4.86
C LEU A 15 36.54 19.60 -6.37
N ALA A 16 36.81 20.66 -7.16
CA ALA A 16 36.92 20.56 -8.61
C ALA A 16 38.04 19.58 -9.06
N ARG A 17 39.14 19.52 -8.30
CA ARG A 17 40.22 18.59 -8.58
C ARG A 17 39.88 17.15 -8.24
N LEU A 18 39.05 16.94 -7.20
CA LEU A 18 38.55 15.61 -6.84
C LEU A 18 37.53 15.09 -7.83
N GLU A 19 36.71 15.97 -8.42
CA GLU A 19 35.80 15.67 -9.54
C GLU A 19 36.57 15.27 -10.79
N GLU A 20 37.61 16.00 -11.16
CA GLU A 20 38.51 15.63 -12.27
C GLU A 20 39.12 14.22 -12.09
N LEU A 21 39.50 13.87 -10.83
CA LEU A 21 40.04 12.54 -10.51
C LEU A 21 38.98 11.44 -10.61
N TYR A 22 37.72 11.76 -10.38
CA TYR A 22 36.60 10.81 -10.57
C TYR A 22 36.32 10.63 -12.08
N GLU A 23 36.37 11.68 -12.85
CA GLU A 23 36.14 11.63 -14.30
C GLU A 23 37.29 10.93 -15.07
N ASP A 24 38.50 10.92 -14.52
CA ASP A 24 39.64 10.21 -15.11
C ASP A 24 39.48 8.70 -14.98
N GLU A 25 39.09 8.04 -16.07
CA GLU A 25 38.92 6.57 -16.11
C GLU A 25 40.24 5.80 -15.86
N SER A 26 41.39 6.45 -16.03
CA SER A 26 42.69 5.84 -15.78
C SER A 26 43.07 5.83 -14.29
N PHE A 27 42.38 6.62 -13.46
CA PHE A 27 42.69 6.74 -12.03
C PHE A 27 42.13 5.55 -11.25
N GLN A 28 43.03 4.73 -10.71
CA GLN A 28 42.69 3.48 -10.01
C GLN A 28 41.73 3.66 -8.79
N GLN A 29 41.72 4.83 -8.18
CA GLN A 29 40.90 5.11 -6.98
C GLN A 29 39.73 6.07 -7.29
N ARG A 30 39.24 6.11 -8.54
CA ARG A 30 38.13 6.99 -8.94
C ARG A 30 36.88 6.85 -8.08
N HIS A 31 36.50 5.64 -7.68
CA HIS A 31 35.37 5.40 -6.81
C HIS A 31 35.56 5.94 -5.39
N LEU A 32 36.81 5.95 -4.88
CA LEU A 32 37.11 6.58 -3.61
C LEU A 32 37.05 8.11 -3.71
N ALA A 33 37.52 8.68 -4.84
CA ALA A 33 37.35 10.12 -5.11
C ALA A 33 35.86 10.49 -5.14
N ALA A 34 35.03 9.72 -5.82
CA ALA A 34 33.56 9.91 -5.82
C ALA A 34 32.96 9.88 -4.42
N LEU A 35 33.35 8.92 -3.57
CA LEU A 35 32.85 8.86 -2.20
C LEU A 35 33.28 10.08 -1.34
N VAL A 36 34.50 10.59 -1.55
CA VAL A 36 34.99 11.79 -0.85
C VAL A 36 34.22 13.03 -1.34
N VAL A 37 34.04 13.19 -2.64
CA VAL A 37 33.24 14.29 -3.23
C VAL A 37 31.81 14.25 -2.72
N SER A 38 31.18 13.08 -2.70
CA SER A 38 29.83 12.89 -2.18
C SER A 38 29.69 13.37 -0.74
N LYS A 39 30.65 13.03 0.14
CA LYS A 39 30.65 13.49 1.52
C LYS A 39 30.84 15.00 1.66
N ILE A 40 31.68 15.61 0.83
CA ILE A 40 31.84 17.07 0.81
C ILE A 40 30.55 17.75 0.43
N TYR A 41 29.87 17.30 -0.65
CA TYR A 41 28.57 17.82 -1.06
C TYR A 41 27.49 17.63 0.02
N PHE A 42 27.50 16.51 0.72
CA PHE A 42 26.62 16.30 1.86
C PHE A 42 26.78 17.37 2.94
N TYR A 43 28.03 17.71 3.33
CA TYR A 43 28.29 18.77 4.32
C TYR A 43 28.01 20.18 3.80
N LEU A 44 28.05 20.39 2.49
CA LEU A 44 27.63 21.63 1.84
C LEU A 44 26.11 21.77 1.75
N GLY A 45 25.34 20.69 1.99
CA GLY A 45 23.89 20.66 1.88
C GLY A 45 23.33 20.39 0.48
N GLU A 46 24.22 20.10 -0.49
CA GLU A 46 23.88 19.80 -1.88
C GLU A 46 23.66 18.27 -2.02
N PHE A 47 22.48 17.82 -1.60
CA PHE A 47 22.19 16.39 -1.45
C PHE A 47 21.98 15.66 -2.77
N ASP A 48 21.57 16.35 -3.85
CA ASP A 48 21.35 15.74 -5.16
C ASP A 48 22.69 15.42 -5.82
N GLU A 49 23.66 16.32 -5.73
CA GLU A 49 25.05 16.11 -6.16
C GLU A 49 25.72 15.05 -5.28
N ALA A 50 25.53 15.12 -3.97
CA ALA A 50 26.06 14.12 -3.04
C ALA A 50 25.58 12.72 -3.39
N LEU A 51 24.30 12.54 -3.73
CA LEU A 51 23.76 11.26 -4.17
C LEU A 51 24.34 10.81 -5.51
N SER A 52 24.48 11.70 -6.49
CA SER A 52 25.06 11.38 -7.79
C SER A 52 26.47 10.79 -7.67
N PHE A 53 27.33 11.42 -6.85
CA PHE A 53 28.67 10.92 -6.58
C PHE A 53 28.70 9.68 -5.69
N ALA A 54 27.76 9.53 -4.75
CA ALA A 54 27.61 8.30 -3.97
C ALA A 54 27.29 7.10 -4.86
N LEU A 55 26.42 7.28 -5.85
CA LEU A 55 26.10 6.26 -6.85
C LEU A 55 27.33 5.91 -7.72
N GLY A 56 28.18 6.89 -8.03
CA GLY A 56 29.45 6.71 -8.73
C GLY A 56 30.52 6.00 -7.90
N ALA A 57 30.41 6.00 -6.58
CA ALA A 57 31.32 5.28 -5.68
C ALA A 57 31.04 3.75 -5.64
N GLU A 58 29.91 3.30 -6.21
CA GLU A 58 29.51 1.89 -6.33
C GLU A 58 29.59 1.10 -5.00
N SER A 59 30.44 0.08 -4.95
CA SER A 59 30.60 -0.80 -3.78
C SER A 59 31.17 -0.10 -2.53
N LEU A 60 31.77 1.08 -2.65
CA LEU A 60 32.30 1.85 -1.54
C LEU A 60 31.22 2.62 -0.78
N PHE A 61 30.06 2.87 -1.42
CA PHE A 61 28.89 3.41 -0.75
C PHE A 61 28.12 2.29 -0.09
N ASP A 62 28.38 2.11 1.19
CA ASP A 62 27.77 1.06 2.02
C ASP A 62 26.47 1.57 2.65
N VAL A 63 25.34 1.07 2.13
CA VAL A 63 23.99 1.43 2.57
C VAL A 63 23.66 0.88 3.96
N ASP A 64 24.43 -0.11 4.44
CA ASP A 64 24.18 -0.75 5.74
C ASP A 64 24.74 0.05 6.91
N GLN A 65 25.54 1.07 6.66
CA GLN A 65 26.05 1.95 7.71
C GLN A 65 24.91 2.83 8.26
N ARG A 66 24.80 2.84 9.60
CA ARG A 66 23.84 3.69 10.34
C ARG A 66 24.52 5.02 10.70
N ASN A 67 24.57 5.94 9.76
CA ASN A 67 25.04 7.31 10.01
C ASN A 67 24.16 8.31 9.22
N GLU A 68 24.16 9.55 9.68
CA GLU A 68 23.34 10.62 9.12
C GLU A 68 23.57 10.83 7.61
N TYR A 69 24.81 10.69 7.16
CA TYR A 69 25.16 10.78 5.73
C TYR A 69 24.43 9.74 4.88
N VAL A 70 24.49 8.46 5.29
CA VAL A 70 23.83 7.36 4.55
C VAL A 70 22.32 7.49 4.63
N GLU A 71 21.76 7.78 5.81
CA GLU A 71 20.32 7.93 6.01
C GLU A 71 19.75 9.05 5.14
N THR A 72 20.43 10.21 5.06
CA THR A 72 20.03 11.33 4.23
C THR A 72 20.07 10.98 2.74
N LEU A 73 21.15 10.34 2.28
CA LEU A 73 21.27 9.97 0.86
C LEU A 73 20.30 8.85 0.46
N VAL A 74 20.01 7.91 1.34
CA VAL A 74 18.99 6.89 1.11
C VAL A 74 17.61 7.53 1.01
N SER A 75 17.28 8.50 1.88
CA SER A 75 16.03 9.26 1.77
C SER A 75 15.92 9.98 0.43
N LYS A 76 16.98 10.67 0.00
CA LYS A 76 17.04 11.32 -1.32
C LYS A 76 16.93 10.33 -2.49
N ALA A 77 17.54 9.15 -2.37
CA ALA A 77 17.42 8.09 -3.37
C ALA A 77 15.97 7.59 -3.49
N ILE A 78 15.25 7.46 -2.37
CA ILE A 78 13.82 7.12 -2.35
C ILE A 78 13.02 8.20 -3.08
N ASP A 79 13.21 9.47 -2.73
CA ASP A 79 12.51 10.60 -3.35
C ASP A 79 12.71 10.61 -4.87
N GLN A 80 13.95 10.49 -5.34
CA GLN A 80 14.26 10.44 -6.77
C GLN A 80 13.65 9.22 -7.45
N TYR A 81 13.70 8.05 -6.81
CA TYR A 81 13.11 6.82 -7.32
C TYR A 81 11.60 6.95 -7.49
N VAL A 82 10.90 7.50 -6.49
CA VAL A 82 9.46 7.75 -6.51
C VAL A 82 9.10 8.72 -7.63
N VAL A 83 9.83 9.84 -7.74
CA VAL A 83 9.60 10.84 -8.80
C VAL A 83 9.79 10.23 -10.18
N GLN A 84 10.87 9.47 -10.40
CA GLN A 84 11.14 8.83 -11.69
C GLN A 84 10.09 7.78 -12.06
N ARG A 85 9.63 6.99 -11.10
CA ARG A 85 8.57 6.00 -11.30
C ARG A 85 7.22 6.64 -11.67
N ASN A 86 6.92 7.78 -11.07
CA ASN A 86 5.63 8.46 -11.24
C ASN A 86 5.59 9.42 -12.44
N THR A 87 6.74 9.68 -13.09
CA THR A 87 6.81 10.57 -14.24
C THR A 87 6.69 9.78 -15.56
N PRO A 88 5.60 9.92 -16.32
CA PRO A 88 5.45 9.26 -17.62
C PRO A 88 6.53 9.72 -18.60
N GLY A 89 7.23 8.78 -19.24
CA GLY A 89 8.30 9.08 -20.19
C GLY A 89 9.64 9.45 -19.57
N SER A 90 9.79 9.26 -18.25
CA SER A 90 11.09 9.37 -17.58
C SER A 90 12.12 8.41 -18.22
N PRO A 91 13.41 8.81 -18.33
CA PRO A 91 14.47 7.89 -18.72
C PRO A 91 14.51 6.68 -17.79
N GLU A 92 15.08 5.57 -18.27
CA GLU A 92 15.23 4.35 -17.45
C GLU A 92 15.81 4.70 -16.09
N ILE A 93 15.19 4.16 -15.05
CA ILE A 93 15.63 4.38 -13.67
C ILE A 93 17.06 3.87 -13.54
N ASN A 94 17.92 4.68 -12.95
CA ASN A 94 19.31 4.32 -12.73
C ASN A 94 19.37 2.98 -11.96
N ALA A 95 20.05 1.99 -12.55
CA ALA A 95 20.18 0.65 -11.98
C ALA A 95 20.78 0.68 -10.55
N ASN A 96 21.67 1.65 -10.28
CA ASN A 96 22.28 1.82 -8.96
C ASN A 96 21.25 2.30 -7.91
N ILE A 97 20.35 3.23 -8.27
CA ILE A 97 19.24 3.66 -7.38
C ILE A 97 18.34 2.46 -7.08
N THR A 98 17.94 1.71 -8.10
CA THR A 98 17.11 0.51 -7.93
C THR A 98 17.77 -0.52 -7.02
N SER A 99 19.09 -0.72 -7.15
CA SER A 99 19.86 -1.62 -6.29
C SER A 99 19.86 -1.17 -4.83
N ILE A 100 20.06 0.12 -4.58
CA ILE A 100 20.03 0.71 -3.22
C ILE A 100 18.65 0.52 -2.59
N ILE A 101 17.58 0.84 -3.34
CA ILE A 101 16.20 0.69 -2.85
C ILE A 101 15.89 -0.77 -2.54
N ASN A 102 16.28 -1.72 -3.39
CA ASN A 102 16.06 -3.13 -3.13
C ASN A 102 16.83 -3.62 -1.88
N LYS A 103 18.08 -3.21 -1.69
CA LYS A 103 18.85 -3.51 -0.47
C LYS A 103 18.17 -2.96 0.77
N MET A 104 17.72 -1.70 0.71
CA MET A 104 17.01 -1.08 1.82
C MET A 104 15.70 -1.82 2.14
N ILE A 105 14.90 -2.17 1.13
CA ILE A 105 13.66 -2.93 1.31
C ILE A 105 13.96 -4.28 1.98
N THR A 106 14.96 -5.01 1.49
CA THR A 106 15.37 -6.31 2.08
C THR A 106 15.74 -6.15 3.54
N ARG A 107 16.57 -5.17 3.87
CA ARG A 107 16.99 -4.87 5.25
C ARG A 107 15.81 -4.49 6.13
N CYS A 108 14.91 -3.63 5.68
CA CYS A 108 13.73 -3.26 6.46
C CYS A 108 12.80 -4.44 6.71
N ILE A 109 12.72 -5.41 5.79
CA ILE A 109 11.98 -6.66 5.97
C ILE A 109 12.68 -7.53 7.05
N GLU A 110 14.00 -7.66 7.01
CA GLU A 110 14.80 -8.38 8.02
C GLU A 110 14.67 -7.75 9.41
N ASP A 111 14.66 -6.41 9.48
CA ASP A 111 14.46 -5.62 10.71
C ASP A 111 12.97 -5.56 11.14
N ARG A 112 12.06 -6.22 10.41
CA ARG A 112 10.60 -6.25 10.64
C ARG A 112 9.92 -4.87 10.60
N GLN A 113 10.46 -3.93 9.85
CA GLN A 113 9.91 -2.59 9.67
C GLN A 113 8.89 -2.54 8.50
N TYR A 114 7.89 -3.41 8.55
CA TYR A 114 6.97 -3.65 7.44
C TYR A 114 6.15 -2.41 7.03
N HIS A 115 5.70 -1.59 7.98
CA HIS A 115 4.94 -0.37 7.68
C HIS A 115 5.76 0.62 6.84
N GLN A 116 7.05 0.78 7.14
CA GLN A 116 7.93 1.64 6.37
C GLN A 116 8.13 1.13 4.95
N VAL A 117 8.35 -0.18 4.79
CA VAL A 117 8.48 -0.82 3.48
C VAL A 117 7.22 -0.65 2.65
N LEU A 118 6.05 -0.88 3.26
CA LEU A 118 4.75 -0.76 2.58
C LEU A 118 4.45 0.68 2.17
N GLY A 119 4.80 1.67 3.00
CA GLY A 119 4.68 3.08 2.65
C GLY A 119 5.50 3.43 1.40
N ILE A 120 6.78 3.07 1.39
CA ILE A 120 7.67 3.28 0.24
C ILE A 120 7.18 2.52 -0.99
N ALA A 121 6.72 1.28 -0.81
CA ALA A 121 6.19 0.46 -1.91
C ALA A 121 4.95 1.09 -2.56
N LEU A 122 4.05 1.68 -1.77
CA LEU A 122 2.88 2.39 -2.28
C LEU A 122 3.27 3.66 -3.05
N GLU A 123 4.16 4.48 -2.50
CA GLU A 123 4.64 5.70 -3.16
C GLU A 123 5.39 5.40 -4.46
N ALA A 124 6.23 4.36 -4.46
CA ALA A 124 6.99 3.92 -5.61
C ALA A 124 6.21 2.99 -6.56
N GLN A 125 4.95 2.72 -6.32
CA GLN A 125 4.10 1.82 -7.11
C GLN A 125 4.70 0.40 -7.27
N ARG A 126 5.32 -0.12 -6.21
CA ARG A 126 5.96 -1.44 -6.16
C ARG A 126 5.00 -2.48 -5.57
N LEU A 127 4.03 -2.92 -6.37
CA LEU A 127 3.05 -3.94 -5.97
C LEU A 127 3.70 -5.28 -5.64
N ASP A 128 4.80 -5.61 -6.30
CA ASP A 128 5.62 -6.79 -6.05
C ASP A 128 6.16 -6.85 -4.61
N VAL A 129 6.52 -5.70 -4.04
CA VAL A 129 7.01 -5.60 -2.66
C VAL A 129 5.87 -5.83 -1.66
N ILE A 130 4.67 -5.31 -1.93
CA ILE A 130 3.48 -5.54 -1.09
C ILE A 130 3.17 -7.05 -1.04
N GLU A 131 3.14 -7.71 -2.21
CA GLU A 131 2.91 -9.14 -2.32
C GLU A 131 3.98 -9.95 -1.60
N HIS A 132 5.26 -9.55 -1.72
CA HIS A 132 6.37 -10.21 -1.04
C HIS A 132 6.30 -10.08 0.49
N VAL A 133 6.00 -8.89 1.02
CA VAL A 133 5.83 -8.67 2.46
C VAL A 133 4.70 -9.54 2.99
N PHE A 134 3.55 -9.57 2.28
CA PHE A 134 2.43 -10.41 2.68
C PHE A 134 2.78 -11.90 2.64
N SER A 135 3.42 -12.38 1.59
CA SER A 135 3.82 -13.81 1.48
C SER A 135 4.75 -14.25 2.62
N THR A 136 5.54 -13.31 3.16
CA THR A 136 6.47 -13.58 4.26
C THR A 136 5.78 -13.54 5.63
N THR A 137 4.80 -12.65 5.82
CA THR A 137 4.21 -12.37 7.14
C THR A 137 2.87 -13.04 7.36
N GLN A 138 2.07 -13.22 6.31
CA GLN A 138 0.66 -13.65 6.35
C GLN A 138 -0.19 -12.80 7.33
N ASP A 139 0.21 -11.54 7.56
CA ASP A 139 -0.42 -10.67 8.55
C ASP A 139 -1.52 -9.81 7.92
N LYS A 140 -2.76 -10.08 8.33
CA LYS A 140 -3.94 -9.33 7.90
C LYS A 140 -3.85 -7.85 8.26
N THR A 141 -3.24 -7.49 9.40
CA THR A 141 -3.18 -6.09 9.86
C THR A 141 -2.38 -5.22 8.91
N LEU A 142 -1.35 -5.78 8.27
CA LEU A 142 -0.58 -5.09 7.24
C LEU A 142 -1.39 -4.84 5.97
N LEU A 143 -2.27 -5.75 5.57
CA LEU A 143 -3.17 -5.53 4.43
C LEU A 143 -4.18 -4.42 4.72
N THR A 144 -4.74 -4.37 5.94
CA THR A 144 -5.63 -3.30 6.36
C THR A 144 -4.91 -1.95 6.34
N TYR A 145 -3.67 -1.90 6.83
CA TYR A 145 -2.83 -0.71 6.74
C TYR A 145 -2.61 -0.26 5.28
N VAL A 146 -2.30 -1.20 4.37
CA VAL A 146 -2.14 -0.88 2.94
C VAL A 146 -3.43 -0.33 2.35
N LEU A 147 -4.60 -0.86 2.72
CA LEU A 147 -5.90 -0.38 2.28
C LEU A 147 -6.15 1.07 2.73
N GLU A 148 -5.92 1.37 4.00
CA GLU A 148 -6.07 2.72 4.56
C GLU A 148 -5.12 3.72 3.88
N MET A 149 -3.85 3.34 3.71
CA MET A 149 -2.86 4.17 3.03
C MET A 149 -3.17 4.37 1.55
N ALA A 150 -3.64 3.34 0.85
CA ALA A 150 -4.04 3.45 -0.55
C ALA A 150 -5.19 4.44 -0.74
N MET A 151 -6.13 4.50 0.19
CA MET A 151 -7.25 5.44 0.14
C MET A 151 -6.87 6.85 0.60
N GLY A 152 -5.93 6.99 1.55
CA GLY A 152 -5.53 8.27 2.13
C GLY A 152 -4.43 8.99 1.35
N VAL A 153 -3.46 8.27 0.81
CA VAL A 153 -2.20 8.85 0.28
C VAL A 153 -2.09 8.71 -1.24
N VAL A 154 -2.54 7.58 -1.82
CA VAL A 154 -2.39 7.35 -3.26
C VAL A 154 -3.36 8.20 -4.07
N ASN A 155 -2.87 9.26 -4.71
CA ASN A 155 -3.70 10.18 -5.49
C ASN A 155 -4.02 9.67 -6.90
N ALA A 156 -3.13 8.88 -7.51
CA ALA A 156 -3.32 8.35 -8.85
C ALA A 156 -4.40 7.26 -8.85
N VAL A 157 -5.53 7.53 -9.50
CA VAL A 157 -6.70 6.64 -9.55
C VAL A 157 -6.35 5.25 -10.09
N GLU A 158 -5.55 5.18 -11.14
CA GLU A 158 -5.16 3.91 -11.76
C GLU A 158 -4.27 3.07 -10.83
N VAL A 159 -3.33 3.70 -10.14
CA VAL A 159 -2.46 3.03 -9.16
C VAL A 159 -3.29 2.51 -7.98
N ARG A 160 -4.18 3.36 -7.45
CA ARG A 160 -5.12 2.96 -6.39
C ARG A 160 -5.94 1.74 -6.80
N ARG A 161 -6.45 1.75 -8.04
CA ARG A 161 -7.20 0.61 -8.60
C ARG A 161 -6.38 -0.67 -8.60
N GLN A 162 -5.13 -0.62 -9.05
CA GLN A 162 -4.24 -1.78 -9.08
C GLN A 162 -3.93 -2.29 -7.67
N VAL A 163 -3.69 -1.39 -6.71
CA VAL A 163 -3.48 -1.74 -5.29
C VAL A 163 -4.72 -2.44 -4.73
N LEU A 164 -5.92 -1.90 -4.95
CA LEU A 164 -7.17 -2.49 -4.48
C LEU A 164 -7.43 -3.87 -5.09
N GLN A 165 -7.15 -4.05 -6.38
CA GLN A 165 -7.26 -5.35 -7.05
C GLN A 165 -6.26 -6.38 -6.49
N LEU A 166 -5.05 -5.95 -6.14
CA LEU A 166 -4.09 -6.80 -5.43
C LEU A 166 -4.61 -7.17 -4.05
N LEU A 167 -5.10 -6.20 -3.27
CA LEU A 167 -5.63 -6.44 -1.93
C LEU A 167 -6.79 -7.43 -1.91
N VAL A 168 -7.71 -7.34 -2.88
CA VAL A 168 -8.79 -8.32 -3.04
C VAL A 168 -8.24 -9.75 -3.13
N LYS A 169 -7.20 -9.97 -3.95
CA LYS A 169 -6.57 -11.29 -4.10
C LYS A 169 -5.92 -11.74 -2.79
N LEU A 170 -5.22 -10.84 -2.11
CA LEU A 170 -4.51 -11.14 -0.87
C LEU A 170 -5.48 -11.42 0.30
N PHE A 171 -6.55 -10.63 0.48
CA PHE A 171 -7.57 -10.88 1.50
C PHE A 171 -8.31 -12.20 1.30
N LEU A 172 -8.56 -12.59 0.06
CA LEU A 172 -9.18 -13.88 -0.26
C LEU A 172 -8.22 -15.07 -0.13
N SER A 173 -6.91 -14.84 -0.17
CA SER A 173 -5.88 -15.88 -0.04
C SER A 173 -5.52 -16.20 1.41
N LEU A 174 -6.03 -15.46 2.39
CA LEU A 174 -5.84 -15.75 3.81
C LEU A 174 -6.44 -17.11 4.18
N ASP A 175 -5.89 -17.78 5.18
CA ASP A 175 -6.45 -19.01 5.75
C ASP A 175 -7.92 -18.82 6.18
N GLU A 176 -8.21 -17.68 6.81
CA GLU A 176 -9.57 -17.18 7.05
C GLU A 176 -9.78 -15.92 6.17
N PRO A 177 -10.45 -16.06 5.00
CA PRO A 177 -10.66 -14.95 4.08
C PRO A 177 -11.39 -13.77 4.73
N ASP A 178 -10.87 -12.57 4.51
CA ASP A 178 -11.50 -11.36 5.01
C ASP A 178 -12.53 -10.81 4.00
N TYR A 179 -13.74 -11.31 4.13
CA TYR A 179 -14.84 -10.92 3.24
C TYR A 179 -15.27 -9.47 3.42
N PHE A 180 -15.13 -8.93 4.63
CA PHE A 180 -15.45 -7.54 4.92
C PHE A 180 -14.52 -6.57 4.18
N SER A 181 -13.21 -6.69 4.38
CA SER A 181 -12.24 -5.83 3.69
C SER A 181 -12.28 -6.04 2.17
N THR A 182 -12.57 -7.26 1.71
CA THR A 182 -12.78 -7.55 0.28
C THR A 182 -14.00 -6.81 -0.27
N ALA A 183 -15.13 -6.82 0.42
CA ALA A 183 -16.33 -6.09 0.02
C ALA A 183 -16.08 -4.57 -0.03
N GLN A 184 -15.35 -4.05 0.95
CA GLN A 184 -14.93 -2.65 0.98
C GLN A 184 -14.05 -2.28 -0.23
N CYS A 185 -13.10 -3.14 -0.59
CA CYS A 185 -12.31 -2.94 -1.82
C CYS A 185 -13.20 -2.90 -3.07
N TYR A 186 -14.20 -3.78 -3.19
CA TYR A 186 -15.13 -3.76 -4.31
C TYR A 186 -16.02 -2.50 -4.35
N VAL A 187 -16.41 -1.96 -3.20
CA VAL A 187 -17.10 -0.67 -3.14
C VAL A 187 -16.21 0.45 -3.69
N TYR A 188 -14.95 0.50 -3.28
CA TYR A 188 -13.99 1.50 -3.79
C TYR A 188 -13.66 1.33 -5.28
N LEU A 189 -13.66 0.09 -5.78
CA LEU A 189 -13.50 -0.23 -7.20
C LEU A 189 -14.77 0.04 -8.01
N ASN A 190 -15.92 0.23 -7.35
CA ASN A 190 -17.24 0.31 -7.94
C ASN A 190 -17.58 -0.95 -8.77
N GLU A 191 -17.32 -2.13 -8.20
CA GLU A 191 -17.54 -3.44 -8.83
C GLU A 191 -18.69 -4.20 -8.14
N PRO A 192 -19.97 -3.97 -8.50
CA PRO A 192 -21.12 -4.60 -7.85
C PRO A 192 -21.26 -6.10 -8.18
N GLN A 193 -20.83 -6.55 -9.36
CA GLN A 193 -20.92 -7.96 -9.75
C GLN A 193 -20.04 -8.88 -8.88
N PRO A 194 -18.73 -8.62 -8.69
CA PRO A 194 -17.92 -9.39 -7.76
C PRO A 194 -18.44 -9.37 -6.31
N THR A 195 -19.05 -8.26 -5.89
CA THR A 195 -19.69 -8.17 -4.57
C THR A 195 -20.87 -9.12 -4.44
N SER A 196 -21.72 -9.21 -5.46
CA SER A 196 -22.85 -10.14 -5.46
C SER A 196 -22.37 -11.61 -5.48
N GLU A 197 -21.31 -11.93 -6.21
CA GLU A 197 -20.70 -13.27 -6.20
C GLU A 197 -20.06 -13.61 -4.85
N LEU A 198 -19.45 -12.64 -4.17
CA LEU A 198 -18.95 -12.81 -2.81
C LEU A 198 -20.08 -13.20 -1.85
N LEU A 199 -21.19 -12.43 -1.84
CA LEU A 199 -22.37 -12.73 -1.01
C LEU A 199 -22.97 -14.09 -1.38
N ARG A 200 -23.07 -14.42 -2.67
CA ARG A 200 -23.50 -15.72 -3.14
C ARG A 200 -22.64 -16.85 -2.56
N THR A 201 -21.31 -16.70 -2.63
CA THR A 201 -20.37 -17.72 -2.12
C THR A 201 -20.56 -17.95 -0.64
N LEU A 202 -20.78 -16.89 0.14
CA LEU A 202 -21.07 -16.98 1.57
C LEU A 202 -22.40 -17.68 1.86
N LEU A 203 -23.45 -17.33 1.13
CA LEU A 203 -24.78 -17.92 1.27
C LEU A 203 -24.84 -19.39 0.87
N GLN A 204 -24.08 -19.82 -0.15
CA GLN A 204 -23.99 -21.21 -0.59
C GLN A 204 -23.20 -22.12 0.37
N ARG A 205 -22.35 -21.54 1.23
CA ARG A 205 -21.67 -22.27 2.30
C ARG A 205 -22.56 -22.56 3.49
N SER A 206 -23.76 -22.00 3.54
CA SER A 206 -24.70 -22.10 4.66
C SER A 206 -25.08 -23.53 5.05
N ASP A 207 -25.06 -24.47 4.11
CA ASP A 207 -25.35 -25.87 4.39
C ASP A 207 -24.34 -26.56 5.32
N LYS A 208 -23.18 -25.94 5.54
CA LYS A 208 -22.07 -26.49 6.34
C LYS A 208 -21.64 -25.59 7.50
N ASP A 209 -21.96 -24.30 7.46
CA ASP A 209 -21.48 -23.34 8.45
C ASP A 209 -22.44 -22.15 8.60
N ASP A 210 -23.19 -22.11 9.70
CA ASP A 210 -24.07 -21.00 10.07
C ASP A 210 -23.31 -19.65 10.16
N ARG A 211 -21.99 -19.68 10.42
CA ARG A 211 -21.14 -18.48 10.47
C ARG A 211 -21.07 -17.78 9.12
N ALA A 212 -21.03 -18.53 8.02
CA ALA A 212 -20.94 -17.95 6.68
C ALA A 212 -22.16 -17.07 6.37
N VAL A 213 -23.35 -17.49 6.79
CA VAL A 213 -24.59 -16.71 6.64
C VAL A 213 -24.53 -15.44 7.48
N LEU A 214 -24.08 -15.53 8.73
CA LEU A 214 -23.94 -14.36 9.59
C LEU A 214 -22.92 -13.36 9.04
N VAL A 215 -21.80 -13.83 8.46
CA VAL A 215 -20.84 -12.99 7.76
C VAL A 215 -21.47 -12.31 6.55
N ALA A 216 -22.29 -13.02 5.77
CA ALA A 216 -23.02 -12.41 4.65
C ALA A 216 -23.98 -11.30 5.11
N TYR A 217 -24.71 -11.51 6.20
CA TYR A 217 -25.59 -10.48 6.76
C TYR A 217 -24.81 -9.27 7.27
N GLN A 218 -23.73 -9.51 8.02
CA GLN A 218 -22.86 -8.43 8.49
C GLN A 218 -22.29 -7.63 7.30
N THR A 219 -21.74 -8.32 6.30
CA THR A 219 -21.23 -7.66 5.09
C THR A 219 -22.32 -6.86 4.38
N ALA A 220 -23.57 -7.36 4.33
CA ALA A 220 -24.67 -6.62 3.73
C ALA A 220 -25.02 -5.34 4.50
N PHE A 221 -25.00 -5.35 5.84
CA PHE A 221 -25.19 -4.15 6.66
C PHE A 221 -24.06 -3.13 6.43
N ASP A 222 -22.81 -3.59 6.40
CA ASP A 222 -21.66 -2.72 6.15
C ASP A 222 -21.68 -2.09 4.76
N LEU A 223 -22.17 -2.82 3.76
CA LEU A 223 -22.40 -2.29 2.41
C LEU A 223 -23.46 -1.18 2.40
N VAL A 224 -24.53 -1.30 3.18
CA VAL A 224 -25.56 -0.25 3.29
C VAL A 224 -24.99 1.04 3.85
N GLU A 225 -24.02 0.97 4.76
CA GLU A 225 -23.38 2.14 5.35
C GLU A 225 -22.31 2.77 4.44
N SER A 226 -21.58 1.95 3.68
CA SER A 226 -20.40 2.39 2.93
C SER A 226 -20.62 2.63 1.44
N ALA A 227 -21.62 1.96 0.83
CA ALA A 227 -21.83 2.00 -0.62
C ALA A 227 -22.90 3.01 -1.05
N THR A 228 -22.87 3.40 -2.32
CA THR A 228 -23.90 4.25 -2.92
C THR A 228 -25.17 3.45 -3.20
N GLN A 229 -26.33 4.14 -3.25
CA GLN A 229 -27.61 3.50 -3.54
C GLN A 229 -27.65 2.82 -4.93
N ASP A 230 -26.96 3.39 -5.90
CA ASP A 230 -26.82 2.81 -7.24
C ASP A 230 -26.05 1.48 -7.20
N PHE A 231 -24.92 1.46 -6.46
CA PHE A 231 -24.16 0.23 -6.24
C PHE A 231 -25.01 -0.86 -5.56
N LEU A 232 -25.72 -0.51 -4.49
CA LEU A 232 -26.62 -1.43 -3.77
C LEU A 232 -27.74 -1.95 -4.67
N HIS A 233 -28.31 -1.10 -5.53
CA HIS A 233 -29.32 -1.50 -6.49
C HIS A 233 -28.77 -2.53 -7.49
N HIS A 234 -27.58 -2.32 -8.02
CA HIS A 234 -26.93 -3.28 -8.91
C HIS A 234 -26.65 -4.62 -8.21
N VAL A 235 -26.10 -4.60 -6.98
CA VAL A 235 -25.86 -5.82 -6.21
C VAL A 235 -27.16 -6.60 -5.98
N ARG A 236 -28.25 -5.92 -5.59
CA ARG A 236 -29.57 -6.57 -5.42
C ARG A 236 -30.08 -7.19 -6.71
N SER A 237 -30.03 -6.44 -7.82
CA SER A 237 -30.49 -6.91 -9.12
C SER A 237 -29.73 -8.15 -9.60
N GLU A 238 -28.43 -8.23 -9.32
CA GLU A 238 -27.65 -9.42 -9.64
C GLU A 238 -28.02 -10.61 -8.71
N LEU A 239 -28.15 -10.38 -7.40
CA LEU A 239 -28.59 -11.44 -6.46
C LEU A 239 -29.97 -12.00 -6.80
N GLU A 240 -30.91 -11.16 -7.23
CA GLU A 240 -32.24 -11.59 -7.66
C GLU A 240 -32.22 -12.55 -8.84
N LYS A 241 -31.32 -12.35 -9.80
CA LYS A 241 -31.12 -13.20 -10.97
C LYS A 241 -30.46 -14.54 -10.66
N MET A 242 -29.70 -14.61 -9.56
CA MET A 242 -28.97 -15.81 -9.14
C MET A 242 -29.90 -16.84 -8.51
N LYS A 243 -29.63 -18.11 -8.77
CA LYS A 243 -30.31 -19.24 -8.11
C LYS A 243 -29.56 -19.63 -6.84
N PHE A 244 -30.33 -19.88 -5.80
CA PHE A 244 -29.82 -20.32 -4.49
C PHE A 244 -30.55 -21.59 -4.05
N ASP A 245 -29.87 -22.43 -3.30
CA ASP A 245 -30.45 -23.65 -2.72
C ASP A 245 -31.41 -23.30 -1.58
N GLN A 246 -31.12 -22.21 -0.85
CA GLN A 246 -31.95 -21.66 0.21
C GLN A 246 -32.37 -20.23 -0.12
N GLU A 247 -33.68 -20.02 -0.31
CA GLU A 247 -34.22 -18.69 -0.65
C GLU A 247 -34.34 -17.76 0.57
N ALA A 248 -34.51 -18.29 1.79
CA ALA A 248 -34.71 -17.47 2.98
C ALA A 248 -33.48 -16.60 3.33
N PRO A 249 -32.23 -17.09 3.38
CA PRO A 249 -31.06 -16.27 3.60
C PRO A 249 -30.83 -15.22 2.50
N LYS A 250 -31.11 -15.56 1.24
CA LYS A 250 -31.05 -14.62 0.10
C LYS A 250 -32.01 -13.46 0.30
N GLN A 251 -33.28 -13.74 0.62
CA GLN A 251 -34.31 -12.72 0.85
C GLN A 251 -33.92 -11.80 2.02
N GLN A 252 -33.30 -12.35 3.06
CA GLN A 252 -32.81 -11.57 4.18
C GLN A 252 -31.70 -10.59 3.76
N VAL A 253 -30.72 -11.05 2.97
CA VAL A 253 -29.67 -10.16 2.42
C VAL A 253 -30.29 -9.06 1.54
N ILE A 254 -31.25 -9.39 0.67
CA ILE A 254 -31.94 -8.39 -0.16
C ILE A 254 -32.71 -7.38 0.71
N SER A 255 -33.35 -7.83 1.77
CA SER A 255 -34.05 -6.97 2.74
C SER A 255 -33.07 -6.03 3.45
N ILE A 256 -31.89 -6.52 3.85
CA ILE A 256 -30.83 -5.69 4.44
C ILE A 256 -30.35 -4.63 3.43
N LEU A 257 -29.95 -5.05 2.23
CA LEU A 257 -29.44 -4.16 1.18
C LEU A 257 -30.48 -3.12 0.70
N SER A 258 -31.78 -3.37 0.90
CA SER A 258 -32.84 -2.40 0.60
C SER A 258 -33.12 -1.42 1.76
N GLY A 259 -32.49 -1.64 2.94
CA GLY A 259 -32.73 -0.86 4.14
C GLY A 259 -34.03 -1.23 4.88
N THR A 260 -34.88 -2.12 4.34
CA THR A 260 -36.17 -2.49 4.97
C THR A 260 -35.95 -3.23 6.29
N GLU A 261 -34.91 -4.04 6.38
CA GLU A 261 -34.57 -4.76 7.62
C GLU A 261 -34.09 -3.80 8.72
N THR A 262 -33.30 -2.81 8.38
CA THR A 262 -32.87 -1.76 9.32
C THR A 262 -34.06 -1.00 9.88
N ILE A 263 -35.01 -0.62 9.03
CA ILE A 263 -36.26 0.06 9.45
C ILE A 263 -37.09 -0.84 10.36
N ARG A 264 -37.20 -2.14 10.04
CA ARG A 264 -37.93 -3.10 10.86
C ARG A 264 -37.32 -3.22 12.27
N LEU A 265 -36.01 -3.41 12.35
CA LEU A 265 -35.28 -3.51 13.62
C LEU A 265 -35.43 -2.24 14.48
N TYR A 266 -35.35 -1.05 13.87
CA TYR A 266 -35.59 0.21 14.59
C TYR A 266 -37.01 0.31 15.14
N ARG A 267 -38.03 -0.09 14.37
CA ARG A 267 -39.41 -0.08 14.82
C ARG A 267 -39.63 -1.05 15.99
N ASP A 268 -39.10 -2.27 15.85
CA ASP A 268 -39.21 -3.29 16.90
C ASP A 268 -38.53 -2.80 18.20
N PHE A 269 -37.31 -2.21 18.08
CA PHE A 269 -36.60 -1.63 19.23
C PHE A 269 -37.39 -0.49 19.89
N LEU A 270 -37.95 0.43 19.12
CA LEU A 270 -38.73 1.56 19.65
C LEU A 270 -40.02 1.07 20.32
N HIS A 271 -40.66 0.06 19.76
CA HIS A 271 -41.86 -0.55 20.33
C HIS A 271 -41.54 -1.25 21.65
N ASP A 272 -40.51 -2.06 21.71
CA ASP A 272 -40.11 -2.81 22.91
C ASP A 272 -39.63 -1.88 24.04
N ALA A 273 -39.01 -0.76 23.69
CA ALA A 273 -38.58 0.27 24.63
C ALA A 273 -39.70 1.23 25.05
N ASN A 274 -40.98 1.00 24.66
CA ASN A 274 -42.12 1.90 24.88
C ASN A 274 -41.87 3.37 24.42
N ASN A 275 -40.96 3.57 23.49
CA ASN A 275 -40.61 4.88 22.94
C ASN A 275 -41.21 5.14 21.54
N ALA A 276 -42.18 4.30 21.13
CA ALA A 276 -42.86 4.46 19.83
C ALA A 276 -43.93 5.57 19.95
N ASP A 277 -43.47 6.80 20.14
CA ASP A 277 -44.34 7.98 20.05
C ASP A 277 -44.36 8.47 18.59
N LEU A 278 -45.58 8.79 18.12
CA LEU A 278 -45.83 9.35 16.78
C LEU A 278 -45.01 10.64 16.50
N MET A 279 -44.51 11.32 17.53
CA MET A 279 -43.68 12.52 17.43
C MET A 279 -42.19 12.21 17.20
N ILE A 280 -41.79 10.95 17.33
CA ILE A 280 -40.39 10.49 17.14
C ILE A 280 -40.22 9.72 15.80
N LEU A 281 -41.33 9.26 15.23
CA LEU A 281 -41.40 8.62 13.92
C LEU A 281 -41.73 9.66 12.82
#